data_f713704af9e000e4409237cee409bffd
#
_entry.id   f713704af9e000e4409237cee409bffd
#
_cell.length_a   1.000
_cell.length_b   1.000
_cell.length_c   1.000
_cell.angle_alpha   90.00
_cell.angle_beta   90.00
_cell.angle_gamma   90.00
#
_symmetry.space_group_name_H-M   'P 1'
#
loop_
_entity.id
_entity.type
_entity.pdbx_description
1 polymer ?
#
loop_
_entity_poly.entity_id
_entity_poly.type
_entity_poly.pdbx_seq_one_letter_code
_entity_poly.pdbx_strand_id
1 'polypeptide(L)'
;MVDQQLRLRGIEAQAVLAAMAKVPRHRFVPPPLTRQAYEDRPLPIGYGQTISQPFIVAYMSEAARITPGAKVLEIGTGSGYQAAVLAEIAAEVYTVEIVPELARQAERTLRELGYRNVRVRSGDGYQGWPQHAPFDAIVVTAAPERIPQPLIDQLAVHGRLIVPVGTQSEDQRMTVLTRTPGGIIEQKTFPVRFVPLTREKPKEYQPYR
;
A
#
# COMPACT_ATOMS: atom_id res chain seq x y z
N MET A 1 16.86 -1.13 10.15
CA MET A 1 15.99 -0.99 8.98
C MET A 1 16.13 0.40 8.35
N VAL A 2 15.71 1.48 9.00
CA VAL A 2 15.65 2.82 8.37
C VAL A 2 16.98 3.26 7.78
N ASP A 3 18.05 3.31 8.55
CA ASP A 3 19.34 3.82 8.05
C ASP A 3 19.96 2.92 6.99
N GLN A 4 20.01 1.60 7.24
CA GLN A 4 20.72 0.65 6.37
C GLN A 4 19.94 0.22 5.13
N GLN A 5 18.61 0.16 5.20
CA GLN A 5 17.77 -0.38 4.13
C GLN A 5 17.03 0.71 3.35
N LEU A 6 16.78 1.89 3.94
CA LEU A 6 16.01 2.95 3.31
C LEU A 6 16.88 4.14 2.91
N ARG A 7 17.57 4.80 3.85
CA ARG A 7 18.40 5.98 3.56
C ARG A 7 19.52 5.66 2.56
N LEU A 8 20.25 4.56 2.75
CA LEU A 8 21.32 4.16 1.84
C LEU A 8 20.83 3.78 0.44
N ARG A 9 19.52 3.54 0.27
CA ARG A 9 18.92 3.26 -1.03
C ARG A 9 18.13 4.44 -1.61
N GLY A 10 18.34 5.65 -1.06
CA GLY A 10 17.84 6.89 -1.64
C GLY A 10 16.44 7.29 -1.19
N ILE A 11 15.91 6.76 -0.07
CA ILE A 11 14.70 7.32 0.56
C ILE A 11 15.13 8.55 1.38
N GLU A 12 14.63 9.73 1.00
CA GLU A 12 15.04 11.02 1.55
C GLU A 12 13.95 11.75 2.33
N ALA A 13 12.66 11.45 2.04
CA ALA A 13 11.52 12.11 2.68
C ALA A 13 11.50 11.85 4.19
N GLN A 14 11.79 12.90 4.98
CA GLN A 14 11.89 12.78 6.44
C GLN A 14 10.61 12.26 7.09
N ALA A 15 9.43 12.67 6.59
CA ALA A 15 8.14 12.18 7.08
C ALA A 15 7.99 10.66 6.88
N VAL A 16 8.43 10.14 5.72
CA VAL A 16 8.41 8.70 5.42
C VAL A 16 9.39 7.94 6.32
N LEU A 17 10.62 8.43 6.45
CA LEU A 17 11.62 7.81 7.33
C LEU A 17 11.17 7.79 8.79
N ALA A 18 10.56 8.86 9.27
CA ALA A 18 9.99 8.94 10.63
C ALA A 18 8.82 7.96 10.81
N ALA A 19 7.90 7.87 9.85
CA ALA A 19 6.80 6.92 9.86
C ALA A 19 7.31 5.47 9.88
N MET A 20 8.27 5.14 9.03
CA MET A 20 8.89 3.81 8.97
C MET A 20 9.66 3.42 10.24
N ALA A 21 10.22 4.41 10.95
CA ALA A 21 10.86 4.19 12.25
C ALA A 21 9.85 3.97 13.38
N LYS A 22 8.71 4.68 13.33
CA LYS A 22 7.67 4.68 14.38
C LYS A 22 6.77 3.45 14.32
N VAL A 23 6.33 3.05 13.11
CA VAL A 23 5.37 1.95 12.95
C VAL A 23 6.01 0.60 13.31
N PRO A 24 5.50 -0.12 14.32
CA PRO A 24 6.08 -1.38 14.77
C PRO A 24 5.76 -2.53 13.80
N ARG A 25 6.55 -2.69 12.75
CA ARG A 25 6.30 -3.64 11.66
C ARG A 25 6.08 -5.08 12.15
N HIS A 26 6.74 -5.49 13.24
CA HIS A 26 6.57 -6.82 13.84
C HIS A 26 5.16 -7.10 14.35
N ARG A 27 4.32 -6.07 14.56
CA ARG A 27 2.90 -6.22 14.91
C ARG A 27 2.00 -6.56 13.72
N PHE A 28 2.52 -6.46 12.50
CA PHE A 28 1.82 -6.68 11.23
C PHE A 28 2.22 -7.97 10.53
N VAL A 29 3.01 -8.80 11.18
CA VAL A 29 3.40 -10.13 10.67
C VAL A 29 2.87 -11.22 11.60
N PRO A 30 2.67 -12.45 11.08
CA PRO A 30 2.31 -13.59 11.92
C PRO A 30 3.36 -13.87 13.01
N PRO A 31 2.96 -14.36 14.20
CA PRO A 31 3.87 -14.61 15.32
C PRO A 31 5.14 -15.40 14.98
N PRO A 32 5.11 -16.46 14.14
CA PRO A 32 6.33 -17.18 13.76
C PRO A 32 7.35 -16.35 12.99
N LEU A 33 6.91 -15.27 12.32
CA LEU A 33 7.75 -14.42 11.48
C LEU A 33 8.22 -13.13 12.18
N THR A 34 7.86 -12.92 13.45
CA THR A 34 8.17 -11.70 14.20
C THR A 34 9.65 -11.33 14.18
N ARG A 35 10.55 -12.32 14.30
CA ARG A 35 12.01 -12.10 14.26
C ARG A 35 12.53 -11.65 12.91
N GLN A 36 11.79 -11.95 11.84
CA GLN A 36 12.13 -11.61 10.45
C GLN A 36 11.47 -10.30 9.98
N ALA A 37 10.61 -9.71 10.80
CA ALA A 37 9.76 -8.58 10.41
C ALA A 37 10.51 -7.39 9.82
N TYR A 38 11.75 -7.17 10.22
CA TYR A 38 12.58 -6.04 9.78
C TYR A 38 13.62 -6.39 8.71
N GLU A 39 13.57 -7.62 8.17
CA GLU A 39 14.35 -7.99 7.00
C GLU A 39 13.81 -7.30 5.74
N ASP A 40 14.70 -6.91 4.81
CA ASP A 40 14.30 -6.15 3.61
C ASP A 40 13.75 -7.08 2.51
N ARG A 41 12.69 -7.79 2.84
CA ARG A 41 11.96 -8.70 1.94
C ARG A 41 10.49 -8.77 2.28
N PRO A 42 9.63 -9.22 1.34
CA PRO A 42 8.24 -9.53 1.65
C PRO A 42 8.14 -10.76 2.56
N LEU A 43 7.08 -10.81 3.39
CA LEU A 43 6.78 -11.94 4.26
C LEU A 43 5.32 -12.38 4.08
N PRO A 44 5.01 -13.69 4.16
CA PRO A 44 3.64 -14.18 4.03
C PRO A 44 2.77 -13.74 5.21
N ILE A 45 1.52 -13.39 4.91
CA ILE A 45 0.50 -12.99 5.92
C ILE A 45 -0.76 -13.87 5.87
N GLY A 46 -0.73 -14.97 5.09
CA GLY A 46 -1.86 -15.85 4.84
C GLY A 46 -2.62 -15.50 3.57
N TYR A 47 -3.54 -16.35 3.18
CA TYR A 47 -4.39 -16.18 1.99
C TYR A 47 -3.61 -15.95 0.68
N GLY A 48 -2.38 -16.47 0.58
CA GLY A 48 -1.49 -16.21 -0.56
C GLY A 48 -1.00 -14.76 -0.66
N GLN A 49 -1.20 -13.94 0.39
CA GLN A 49 -0.81 -12.54 0.42
C GLN A 49 0.48 -12.33 1.23
N THR A 50 1.11 -11.17 1.02
CA THR A 50 2.35 -10.80 1.71
C THR A 50 2.28 -9.36 2.24
N ILE A 51 3.00 -9.11 3.34
CA ILE A 51 3.41 -7.76 3.70
C ILE A 51 4.59 -7.37 2.80
N SER A 52 4.52 -6.22 2.14
CA SER A 52 5.55 -5.77 1.20
C SER A 52 6.90 -5.54 1.88
N GLN A 53 7.98 -5.67 1.11
CA GLN A 53 9.34 -5.33 1.52
C GLN A 53 9.40 -3.91 2.10
N PRO A 54 10.13 -3.67 3.22
CA PRO A 54 10.24 -2.34 3.82
C PRO A 54 10.63 -1.23 2.84
N PHE A 55 11.62 -1.48 1.97
CA PHE A 55 12.02 -0.50 0.96
C PHE A 55 10.87 -0.14 0.01
N ILE A 56 10.08 -1.10 -0.42
CA ILE A 56 8.95 -0.87 -1.33
C ILE A 56 7.87 -0.01 -0.65
N VAL A 57 7.54 -0.30 0.63
CA VAL A 57 6.59 0.52 1.41
C VAL A 57 7.08 1.97 1.50
N ALA A 58 8.35 2.18 1.83
CA ALA A 58 8.94 3.51 1.91
C ALA A 58 8.93 4.23 0.56
N TYR A 59 9.35 3.55 -0.51
CA TYR A 59 9.35 4.10 -1.87
C TYR A 59 7.97 4.55 -2.32
N MET A 60 6.95 3.69 -2.14
CA MET A 60 5.58 4.02 -2.55
C MET A 60 5.04 5.21 -1.75
N SER A 61 5.33 5.28 -0.45
CA SER A 61 4.93 6.40 0.40
C SER A 61 5.63 7.71 0.00
N GLU A 62 6.92 7.67 -0.35
CA GLU A 62 7.68 8.83 -0.81
C GLU A 62 7.22 9.30 -2.20
N ALA A 63 7.05 8.36 -3.15
CA ALA A 63 6.58 8.66 -4.50
C ALA A 63 5.18 9.28 -4.50
N ALA A 64 4.35 8.95 -3.51
CA ALA A 64 3.01 9.50 -3.34
C ALA A 64 3.00 10.99 -2.93
N ARG A 65 4.12 11.52 -2.41
CA ARG A 65 4.28 12.94 -1.98
C ARG A 65 3.17 13.41 -1.05
N ILE A 66 2.85 12.60 -0.07
CA ILE A 66 1.77 12.84 0.88
C ILE A 66 2.10 14.05 1.76
N THR A 67 1.13 14.94 1.94
CA THR A 67 1.21 16.07 2.87
C THR A 67 0.39 15.78 4.14
N PRO A 68 0.63 16.47 5.28
CA PRO A 68 -0.09 16.22 6.53
C PRO A 68 -1.62 16.40 6.46
N GLY A 69 -2.11 17.21 5.50
CA GLY A 69 -3.55 17.41 5.27
C GLY A 69 -4.17 16.44 4.27
N ALA A 70 -3.38 15.54 3.68
CA ALA A 70 -3.81 14.70 2.57
C ALA A 70 -4.83 13.63 2.98
N LYS A 71 -5.73 13.32 2.05
CA LYS A 71 -6.62 12.16 2.05
C LYS A 71 -6.08 11.10 1.10
N VAL A 72 -5.77 9.92 1.61
CA VAL A 72 -5.11 8.85 0.87
C VAL A 72 -6.01 7.63 0.74
N LEU A 73 -6.01 7.01 -0.44
CA LEU A 73 -6.60 5.70 -0.67
C LEU A 73 -5.49 4.65 -0.84
N GLU A 74 -5.62 3.55 -0.14
CA GLU A 74 -4.83 2.34 -0.35
C GLU A 74 -5.70 1.23 -0.94
N ILE A 75 -5.17 0.50 -1.91
CA ILE A 75 -5.79 -0.71 -2.47
C ILE A 75 -4.89 -1.91 -2.16
N GLY A 76 -5.42 -2.86 -1.38
CA GLY A 76 -4.70 -3.99 -0.85
C GLY A 76 -4.21 -3.75 0.58
N THR A 77 -5.14 -3.68 1.54
CA THR A 77 -4.82 -3.48 2.96
C THR A 77 -3.82 -4.52 3.51
N GLY A 78 -4.00 -5.79 3.11
CA GLY A 78 -3.19 -6.90 3.56
C GLY A 78 -3.09 -6.96 5.09
N SER A 79 -1.89 -6.79 5.61
CA SER A 79 -1.64 -6.74 7.06
C SER A 79 -2.05 -5.42 7.72
N GLY A 80 -2.23 -4.34 6.95
CA GLY A 80 -2.43 -2.97 7.43
C GLY A 80 -1.15 -2.16 7.65
N TYR A 81 0.03 -2.72 7.34
CA TYR A 81 1.31 -2.04 7.58
C TYR A 81 1.49 -0.79 6.73
N GLN A 82 1.22 -0.89 5.41
CA GLN A 82 1.29 0.28 4.52
C GLN A 82 0.26 1.34 4.95
N ALA A 83 -0.97 0.95 5.32
CA ALA A 83 -1.97 1.86 5.85
C ALA A 83 -1.48 2.60 7.11
N ALA A 84 -0.82 1.90 8.04
CA ALA A 84 -0.24 2.49 9.25
C ALA A 84 0.86 3.51 8.90
N VAL A 85 1.76 3.19 7.96
CA VAL A 85 2.81 4.12 7.51
C VAL A 85 2.20 5.36 6.86
N LEU A 86 1.18 5.20 6.02
CA LEU A 86 0.46 6.32 5.40
C LEU A 86 -0.25 7.18 6.46
N ALA A 87 -0.82 6.56 7.49
CA ALA A 87 -1.55 7.23 8.56
C ALA A 87 -0.67 8.10 9.47
N GLU A 88 0.63 7.82 9.54
CA GLU A 88 1.60 8.67 10.24
C GLU A 88 1.88 9.98 9.50
N ILE A 89 1.53 10.06 8.21
CA ILE A 89 1.85 11.20 7.34
C ILE A 89 0.58 11.96 6.93
N ALA A 90 -0.49 11.22 6.59
CA ALA A 90 -1.74 11.76 6.06
C ALA A 90 -2.75 12.13 7.16
N ALA A 91 -3.70 13.02 6.84
CA ALA A 91 -4.83 13.30 7.71
C ALA A 91 -5.82 12.14 7.77
N GLU A 92 -6.13 11.52 6.63
CA GLU A 92 -7.07 10.40 6.54
C GLU A 92 -6.54 9.34 5.57
N VAL A 93 -6.68 8.07 5.95
CA VAL A 93 -6.37 6.92 5.11
C VAL A 93 -7.61 6.05 4.97
N TYR A 94 -7.96 5.75 3.74
CA TYR A 94 -8.99 4.80 3.34
C TYR A 94 -8.30 3.60 2.73
N THR A 95 -8.66 2.39 3.13
CA THR A 95 -8.01 1.18 2.59
C THR A 95 -9.02 0.10 2.27
N VAL A 96 -8.84 -0.56 1.12
CA VAL A 96 -9.76 -1.56 0.57
C VAL A 96 -9.05 -2.90 0.46
N GLU A 97 -9.68 -3.96 0.99
CA GLU A 97 -9.15 -5.33 0.98
C GLU A 97 -10.18 -6.31 0.43
N ILE A 98 -9.77 -7.15 -0.54
CA ILE A 98 -10.66 -8.15 -1.16
C ILE A 98 -10.88 -9.37 -0.24
N VAL A 99 -9.93 -9.68 0.66
CA VAL A 99 -10.00 -10.77 1.63
C VAL A 99 -10.59 -10.27 2.95
N PRO A 100 -11.85 -10.60 3.29
CA PRO A 100 -12.51 -10.04 4.47
C PRO A 100 -11.81 -10.39 5.79
N GLU A 101 -11.15 -11.53 5.84
CA GLU A 101 -10.38 -11.99 7.00
C GLU A 101 -9.20 -11.08 7.28
N LEU A 102 -8.43 -10.73 6.21
CA LEU A 102 -7.32 -9.78 6.31
C LEU A 102 -7.82 -8.37 6.65
N ALA A 103 -8.91 -7.92 6.04
CA ALA A 103 -9.51 -6.64 6.37
C ALA A 103 -9.84 -6.52 7.86
N ARG A 104 -10.52 -7.55 8.43
CA ARG A 104 -10.86 -7.58 9.87
C ARG A 104 -9.62 -7.65 10.76
N GLN A 105 -8.60 -8.40 10.36
CA GLN A 105 -7.35 -8.51 11.12
C GLN A 105 -6.60 -7.17 11.11
N ALA A 106 -6.44 -6.56 9.93
CA ALA A 106 -5.80 -5.26 9.78
C ALA A 106 -6.52 -4.18 10.60
N GLU A 107 -7.84 -4.12 10.53
CA GLU A 107 -8.64 -3.16 11.31
C GLU A 107 -8.43 -3.30 12.81
N ARG A 108 -8.38 -4.54 13.34
CA ARG A 108 -8.07 -4.79 14.75
C ARG A 108 -6.69 -4.30 15.12
N THR A 109 -5.67 -4.70 14.35
CA THR A 109 -4.27 -4.31 14.60
C THR A 109 -4.10 -2.79 14.57
N LEU A 110 -4.65 -2.12 13.56
CA LEU A 110 -4.62 -0.66 13.45
C LEU A 110 -5.29 0.03 14.64
N ARG A 111 -6.45 -0.45 15.06
CA ARG A 111 -7.18 0.09 16.22
C ARG A 111 -6.42 -0.12 17.53
N GLU A 112 -5.83 -1.31 17.75
CA GLU A 112 -5.00 -1.62 18.91
C GLU A 112 -3.76 -0.72 19.01
N LEU A 113 -3.17 -0.37 17.85
CA LEU A 113 -2.03 0.54 17.75
C LEU A 113 -2.42 2.03 17.79
N GLY A 114 -3.71 2.35 17.90
CA GLY A 114 -4.20 3.71 18.08
C GLY A 114 -4.45 4.50 16.80
N TYR A 115 -4.40 3.88 15.61
CA TYR A 115 -4.69 4.55 14.34
C TYR A 115 -6.18 4.83 14.20
N ARG A 116 -6.61 6.07 14.50
CA ARG A 116 -8.00 6.53 14.42
C ARG A 116 -8.36 7.17 13.07
N ASN A 117 -7.34 7.53 12.29
CA ASN A 117 -7.46 8.15 10.99
C ASN A 117 -7.42 7.13 9.82
N VAL A 118 -7.50 5.82 10.10
CA VAL A 118 -7.59 4.76 9.09
C VAL A 118 -9.00 4.18 9.07
N ARG A 119 -9.57 4.06 7.86
CA ARG A 119 -10.84 3.39 7.61
C ARG A 119 -10.64 2.20 6.70
N VAL A 120 -10.94 1.02 7.18
CA VAL A 120 -10.80 -0.24 6.45
C VAL A 120 -12.14 -0.68 5.87
N ARG A 121 -12.16 -1.11 4.61
CA ARG A 121 -13.32 -1.71 3.96
C ARG A 121 -12.95 -3.00 3.26
N SER A 122 -13.77 -4.04 3.43
CA SER A 122 -13.73 -5.22 2.57
C SER A 122 -14.48 -4.94 1.26
N GLY A 123 -13.84 -5.20 0.10
CA GLY A 123 -14.46 -4.96 -1.20
C GLY A 123 -13.50 -5.12 -2.38
N ASP A 124 -14.05 -4.87 -3.59
CA ASP A 124 -13.28 -4.89 -4.84
C ASP A 124 -12.42 -3.63 -4.97
N GLY A 125 -11.10 -3.80 -4.91
CA GLY A 125 -10.11 -2.72 -5.06
C GLY A 125 -10.12 -2.02 -6.42
N TYR A 126 -10.59 -2.69 -7.48
CA TYR A 126 -10.75 -2.06 -8.80
C TYR A 126 -11.72 -0.89 -8.80
N GLN A 127 -12.69 -0.89 -7.88
CA GLN A 127 -13.69 0.19 -7.76
C GLN A 127 -13.19 1.38 -6.94
N GLY A 128 -12.06 1.24 -6.24
CA GLY A 128 -11.64 2.27 -5.29
C GLY A 128 -12.65 2.49 -4.18
N TRP A 129 -12.82 3.75 -3.78
CA TRP A 129 -13.82 4.14 -2.76
C TRP A 129 -14.49 5.48 -3.13
N PRO A 130 -15.39 5.49 -4.12
CA PRO A 130 -15.90 6.72 -4.76
C PRO A 130 -16.63 7.66 -3.78
N GLN A 131 -17.24 7.13 -2.69
CA GLN A 131 -17.94 7.94 -1.69
C GLN A 131 -17.03 8.91 -0.94
N HIS A 132 -15.72 8.68 -0.96
CA HIS A 132 -14.72 9.51 -0.29
C HIS A 132 -13.77 10.21 -1.26
N ALA A 133 -13.96 10.03 -2.57
CA ALA A 133 -13.18 10.75 -3.60
C ALA A 133 -13.46 12.28 -3.53
N PRO A 134 -12.53 13.10 -4.03
CA PRO A 134 -11.23 12.75 -4.57
C PRO A 134 -10.17 12.47 -3.50
N PHE A 135 -9.09 11.74 -3.89
CA PHE A 135 -7.94 11.44 -3.05
C PHE A 135 -6.69 12.18 -3.54
N ASP A 136 -5.91 12.73 -2.61
CA ASP A 136 -4.65 13.41 -2.91
C ASP A 136 -3.55 12.42 -3.34
N ALA A 137 -3.61 11.19 -2.81
CA ALA A 137 -2.76 10.10 -3.25
C ALA A 137 -3.54 8.78 -3.25
N ILE A 138 -3.17 7.89 -4.18
CA ILE A 138 -3.68 6.50 -4.24
C ILE A 138 -2.46 5.57 -4.32
N VAL A 139 -2.38 4.61 -3.40
CA VAL A 139 -1.30 3.61 -3.33
C VAL A 139 -1.90 2.23 -3.55
N VAL A 140 -1.47 1.53 -4.59
CA VAL A 140 -1.98 0.19 -4.94
C VAL A 140 -0.90 -0.84 -4.64
N THR A 141 -1.15 -1.73 -3.69
CA THR A 141 -0.18 -2.71 -3.18
C THR A 141 -0.34 -4.11 -3.78
N ALA A 142 -1.05 -4.21 -4.88
CA ALA A 142 -1.21 -5.40 -5.72
C ALA A 142 -1.12 -5.00 -7.19
N ALA A 143 -0.69 -5.90 -8.08
CA ALA A 143 -0.46 -5.57 -9.48
C ALA A 143 -1.69 -5.85 -10.36
N PRO A 144 -2.37 -4.82 -10.90
CA PRO A 144 -3.29 -5.00 -12.01
C PRO A 144 -2.52 -5.15 -13.32
N GLU A 145 -3.10 -5.85 -14.31
CA GLU A 145 -2.56 -5.89 -15.68
C GLU A 145 -2.57 -4.50 -16.33
N ARG A 146 -3.61 -3.71 -16.03
CA ARG A 146 -3.77 -2.31 -16.46
C ARG A 146 -4.33 -1.49 -15.32
N ILE A 147 -3.95 -0.23 -15.24
CA ILE A 147 -4.42 0.67 -14.19
C ILE A 147 -5.94 0.83 -14.30
N PRO A 148 -6.70 0.53 -13.21
CA PRO A 148 -8.16 0.66 -13.24
C PRO A 148 -8.60 2.12 -13.42
N GLN A 149 -9.45 2.38 -14.43
CA GLN A 149 -9.96 3.73 -14.68
C GLN A 149 -10.64 4.36 -13.45
N PRO A 150 -11.45 3.61 -12.64
CA PRO A 150 -12.05 4.20 -11.45
C PRO A 150 -11.06 4.78 -10.44
N LEU A 151 -9.81 4.27 -10.37
CA LEU A 151 -8.78 4.84 -9.49
C LEU A 151 -8.24 6.16 -10.05
N ILE A 152 -8.09 6.26 -11.37
CA ILE A 152 -7.67 7.51 -12.04
C ILE A 152 -8.75 8.58 -11.84
N ASP A 153 -10.03 8.22 -11.99
CA ASP A 153 -11.16 9.15 -11.86
C ASP A 153 -11.28 9.71 -10.43
N GLN A 154 -10.89 8.89 -9.41
CA GLN A 154 -10.92 9.27 -8.01
C GLN A 154 -9.67 10.03 -7.53
N LEU A 155 -8.66 10.22 -8.39
CA LEU A 155 -7.46 10.98 -8.05
C LEU A 155 -7.74 12.49 -8.14
N ALA A 156 -7.34 13.26 -7.14
CA ALA A 156 -7.42 14.71 -7.17
C ALA A 156 -6.51 15.32 -8.24
N VAL A 157 -6.82 16.51 -8.72
CA VAL A 157 -5.89 17.30 -9.56
C VAL A 157 -4.63 17.56 -8.74
N HIS A 158 -3.46 17.35 -9.33
CA HIS A 158 -2.12 17.29 -8.69
C HIS A 158 -1.88 16.07 -7.81
N GLY A 159 -2.87 15.19 -7.64
CA GLY A 159 -2.74 13.93 -6.92
C GLY A 159 -1.86 12.93 -7.66
N ARG A 160 -1.36 11.92 -6.91
CA ARG A 160 -0.49 10.87 -7.42
C ARG A 160 -1.06 9.48 -7.15
N LEU A 161 -0.97 8.61 -8.15
CA LEU A 161 -1.32 7.20 -8.03
C LEU A 161 -0.04 6.37 -8.24
N ILE A 162 0.29 5.55 -7.25
CA ILE A 162 1.46 4.68 -7.25
C ILE A 162 0.97 3.24 -7.37
N VAL A 163 1.39 2.55 -8.41
CA VAL A 163 0.85 1.22 -8.75
C VAL A 163 1.88 0.35 -9.47
N PRO A 164 2.09 -0.91 -9.06
CA PRO A 164 2.81 -1.89 -9.86
C PRO A 164 1.90 -2.36 -11.02
N VAL A 165 2.35 -2.29 -12.25
CA VAL A 165 1.56 -2.66 -13.44
C VAL A 165 2.22 -3.81 -14.18
N GLY A 166 1.46 -4.84 -14.51
CA GLY A 166 1.89 -6.00 -15.28
C GLY A 166 1.32 -7.31 -14.75
N THR A 167 1.49 -8.37 -15.52
CA THR A 167 1.03 -9.73 -15.18
C THR A 167 2.06 -10.48 -14.33
N GLN A 168 1.69 -11.67 -13.83
CA GLN A 168 2.64 -12.53 -13.09
C GLN A 168 3.70 -13.18 -14.01
N SER A 169 3.43 -13.28 -15.30
CA SER A 169 4.31 -13.86 -16.32
C SER A 169 5.22 -12.83 -17.00
N GLU A 170 4.95 -11.55 -16.81
CA GLU A 170 5.69 -10.44 -17.41
C GLU A 170 6.38 -9.61 -16.33
N ASP A 171 7.32 -8.74 -16.73
CA ASP A 171 7.95 -7.78 -15.85
C ASP A 171 6.91 -6.74 -15.39
N GLN A 172 6.56 -6.81 -14.11
CA GLN A 172 5.79 -5.73 -13.48
C GLN A 172 6.69 -4.51 -13.29
N ARG A 173 6.16 -3.33 -13.57
CA ARG A 173 6.87 -2.07 -13.33
C ARG A 173 6.11 -1.20 -12.35
N MET A 174 6.85 -0.66 -11.39
CA MET A 174 6.32 0.38 -10.53
C MET A 174 6.04 1.62 -11.39
N THR A 175 4.80 2.08 -11.37
CA THR A 175 4.29 3.19 -12.18
C THR A 175 3.76 4.28 -11.29
N VAL A 176 4.10 5.52 -11.61
CA VAL A 176 3.59 6.73 -10.96
C VAL A 176 2.75 7.50 -11.96
N LEU A 177 1.46 7.68 -11.68
CA LEU A 177 0.61 8.64 -12.39
C LEU A 177 0.53 9.94 -11.61
N THR A 178 0.57 11.05 -12.31
CA THR A 178 0.26 12.37 -11.75
C THR A 178 -0.89 12.99 -12.55
N ARG A 179 -1.98 13.33 -11.86
CA ARG A 179 -3.09 14.04 -12.48
C ARG A 179 -2.78 15.53 -12.54
N THR A 180 -2.83 16.11 -13.72
CA THR A 180 -2.64 17.55 -13.94
C THR A 180 -3.92 18.15 -14.54
N PRO A 181 -4.09 19.49 -14.54
CA PRO A 181 -5.19 20.13 -15.26
C PRO A 181 -5.22 19.78 -16.76
N GLY A 182 -4.07 19.46 -17.35
CA GLY A 182 -3.92 19.09 -18.76
C GLY A 182 -4.06 17.59 -19.05
N GLY A 183 -4.28 16.74 -18.05
CA GLY A 183 -4.40 15.28 -18.20
C GLY A 183 -3.50 14.49 -17.26
N ILE A 184 -3.22 13.24 -17.63
CA ILE A 184 -2.41 12.31 -16.83
C ILE A 184 -0.98 12.25 -17.37
N ILE A 185 0.00 12.38 -16.48
CA ILE A 185 1.40 12.11 -16.76
C ILE A 185 1.75 10.75 -16.14
N GLU A 186 2.24 9.82 -16.96
CA GLU A 186 2.66 8.49 -16.52
C GLU A 186 4.18 8.37 -16.53
N GLN A 187 4.77 7.85 -15.45
CA GLN A 187 6.19 7.55 -15.34
C GLN A 187 6.37 6.11 -14.86
N LYS A 188 6.95 5.25 -15.69
CA LYS A 188 7.39 3.90 -15.31
C LYS A 188 8.78 3.98 -14.71
N THR A 189 8.97 3.30 -13.57
CA THR A 189 10.25 3.31 -12.86
C THR A 189 10.95 1.95 -12.94
N PHE A 190 11.21 1.28 -11.84
CA PHE A 190 11.98 0.04 -11.81
C PHE A 190 11.07 -1.22 -11.82
N PRO A 191 11.63 -2.39 -12.18
CA PRO A 191 10.90 -3.65 -12.12
C PRO A 191 10.61 -4.04 -10.67
N VAL A 192 9.42 -4.65 -10.46
CA VAL A 192 8.93 -5.09 -9.14
C VAL A 192 8.22 -6.43 -9.27
N ARG A 193 7.87 -7.05 -8.14
CA ARG A 193 7.02 -8.23 -8.11
C ARG A 193 6.01 -8.15 -6.98
N PHE A 194 4.75 -8.07 -7.35
CA PHE A 194 3.60 -8.02 -6.45
C PHE A 194 2.63 -9.18 -6.74
N VAL A 195 1.83 -9.51 -5.75
CA VAL A 195 0.65 -10.37 -5.95
C VAL A 195 -0.32 -9.69 -6.93
N PRO A 196 -1.11 -10.45 -7.70
CA PRO A 196 -2.05 -9.85 -8.64
C PRO A 196 -3.16 -9.10 -7.91
N LEU A 197 -3.60 -7.97 -8.47
CA LEU A 197 -4.86 -7.37 -8.09
C LEU A 197 -6.00 -8.23 -8.67
N THR A 198 -6.88 -8.74 -7.82
CA THR A 198 -7.97 -9.64 -8.22
C THR A 198 -9.33 -9.07 -7.85
N ARG A 199 -10.39 -9.56 -8.56
CA ARG A 199 -11.80 -9.28 -8.22
C ARG A 199 -12.43 -10.42 -7.43
N GLU A 200 -11.75 -11.57 -7.37
CA GLU A 200 -12.20 -12.75 -6.67
C GLU A 200 -11.34 -12.99 -5.44
N LYS A 201 -11.98 -13.44 -4.37
CA LYS A 201 -11.28 -13.87 -3.16
C LYS A 201 -10.46 -15.11 -3.47
N PRO A 202 -9.24 -15.27 -2.90
CA PRO A 202 -8.54 -16.55 -2.92
C PRO A 202 -9.43 -17.64 -2.32
N LYS A 203 -9.50 -18.80 -2.98
CA LYS A 203 -10.45 -19.88 -2.63
C LYS A 203 -10.13 -20.58 -1.31
N GLU A 204 -8.90 -20.49 -0.77
CA GLU A 204 -8.51 -21.18 0.46
C GLU A 204 -7.49 -20.40 1.30
N TYR A 205 -7.63 -20.54 2.63
CA TYR A 205 -6.57 -20.20 3.58
C TYR A 205 -5.44 -21.22 3.43
N GLN A 206 -4.30 -20.79 2.91
CA GLN A 206 -3.07 -21.59 3.00
C GLN A 206 -2.30 -21.11 4.24
N PRO A 207 -2.20 -21.95 5.29
CA PRO A 207 -1.31 -21.63 6.40
C PRO A 207 0.13 -21.53 5.90
N TYR A 208 0.93 -20.76 6.59
CA TYR A 208 2.34 -20.50 6.27
C TYR A 208 3.09 -21.81 6.04
N ARG A 209 3.62 -22.02 4.84
CA ARG A 209 4.60 -23.07 4.57
C ARG A 209 5.99 -22.46 4.58
#